data_eb2f0700efe8c155c218fc0066169296
#
_entry.id   eb2f0700efe8c155c218fc0066169296
#
_cell.length_a   1.000
_cell.length_b   1.000
_cell.length_c   1.000
_cell.angle_alpha   90.00
_cell.angle_beta   90.00
_cell.angle_gamma   90.00
#
_symmetry.space_group_name_H-M   'P 1'
#
loop_
_entity.id
_entity.type
_entity.pdbx_description
1 polymer ?
#
loop_
_entity_poly.entity_id
_entity_poly.type
_entity_poly.pdbx_seq_one_letter_code
_entity_poly.pdbx_strand_id
1 'polypeptide(L)'
;MLERTPTLKAVGLDEDYKILADFGDAVLAGRSCKTGAKFVTWEWDFDRQGVHAGHYFMENYEAAKQDFAVRAGLVESQRLFSDEQIAVIKNACEFALEDDATLSYAEEKQLQSVQEQIELLLPQQTQEQRPTMEQTM
;
A
#
# COMPACT_ATOMS: atom_id res chain seq x y z
N MET A 1 -12.75 -16.45 1.25
CA MET A 1 -11.31 -16.44 0.92
C MET A 1 -10.47 -17.10 2.00
N LEU A 2 -10.64 -16.68 3.24
CA LEU A 2 -9.76 -17.17 4.30
C LEU A 2 -9.92 -18.65 4.58
N GLU A 3 -11.10 -19.19 4.33
CA GLU A 3 -11.33 -20.63 4.58
C GLU A 3 -10.49 -21.52 3.69
N ARG A 4 -10.06 -21.02 2.54
CA ARG A 4 -9.32 -21.83 1.59
C ARG A 4 -7.82 -21.72 1.71
N THR A 5 -7.33 -20.83 2.59
CA THR A 5 -5.90 -20.62 2.71
C THR A 5 -5.34 -21.47 3.83
N PRO A 6 -4.05 -21.81 3.76
CA PRO A 6 -3.43 -22.60 4.83
C PRO A 6 -3.41 -21.83 6.13
N THR A 7 -3.58 -22.56 7.23
CA THR A 7 -3.47 -21.96 8.54
C THR A 7 -2.00 -21.73 8.87
N LEU A 8 -1.69 -20.53 9.38
CA LEU A 8 -0.35 -20.21 9.83
C LEU A 8 -0.10 -20.87 11.18
N LYS A 9 0.94 -21.66 11.25
CA LYS A 9 1.32 -22.31 12.48
C LYS A 9 2.67 -21.79 12.90
N ALA A 10 2.70 -21.20 14.09
CA ALA A 10 3.93 -20.63 14.62
C ALA A 10 3.87 -20.69 16.14
N VAL A 11 5.04 -20.81 16.74
CA VAL A 11 5.15 -20.86 18.18
C VAL A 11 4.67 -19.52 18.75
N GLY A 12 3.80 -19.58 19.75
CA GLY A 12 3.32 -18.40 20.43
C GLY A 12 2.09 -17.75 19.87
N LEU A 13 1.56 -18.25 18.75
CA LEU A 13 0.32 -17.71 18.21
C LEU A 13 -0.87 -18.35 18.90
N ASP A 14 -1.76 -17.48 19.41
CA ASP A 14 -2.96 -17.94 20.09
C ASP A 14 -4.18 -17.99 19.18
N GLU A 15 -4.11 -17.39 18.00
CA GLU A 15 -5.26 -17.23 17.12
C GLU A 15 -5.00 -17.92 15.81
N ASP A 16 -6.10 -18.29 15.14
CA ASP A 16 -6.00 -19.01 13.87
C ASP A 16 -5.85 -18.05 12.73
N TYR A 17 -4.63 -17.70 12.42
CA TYR A 17 -4.35 -16.89 11.25
C TYR A 17 -4.13 -17.78 10.03
N LYS A 18 -4.58 -17.32 8.88
CA LYS A 18 -4.38 -18.01 7.61
C LYS A 18 -3.29 -17.30 6.83
N ILE A 19 -2.43 -18.06 6.18
CA ILE A 19 -1.37 -17.49 5.36
C ILE A 19 -1.98 -17.01 4.05
N LEU A 20 -1.87 -15.73 3.77
CA LEU A 20 -2.31 -15.16 2.52
C LEU A 20 -1.17 -15.02 1.52
N ALA A 21 0.04 -14.76 2.00
CA ALA A 21 1.22 -14.68 1.15
C ALA A 21 2.44 -14.96 2.01
N ASP A 22 3.45 -15.59 1.42
CA ASP A 22 4.66 -16.00 2.13
C ASP A 22 5.80 -15.92 1.13
N PHE A 23 6.72 -15.00 1.33
CA PHE A 23 7.83 -14.83 0.42
C PHE A 23 9.03 -14.27 1.19
N GLY A 24 10.20 -14.84 0.94
CA GLY A 24 11.41 -14.41 1.64
C GLY A 24 11.26 -14.63 3.13
N ASP A 25 11.54 -13.60 3.90
CA ASP A 25 11.44 -13.67 5.35
C ASP A 25 10.12 -13.14 5.89
N ALA A 26 9.18 -12.80 5.04
CA ALA A 26 7.94 -12.14 5.44
C ALA A 26 6.74 -13.01 5.15
N VAL A 27 5.70 -12.85 5.96
CA VAL A 27 4.44 -13.53 5.77
C VAL A 27 3.31 -12.54 6.00
N LEU A 28 2.30 -12.60 5.14
CA LEU A 28 1.06 -11.85 5.29
C LEU A 28 -0.02 -12.81 5.69
N ALA A 29 -0.69 -12.51 6.78
CA ALA A 29 -1.70 -13.40 7.33
C ALA A 29 -2.98 -12.63 7.62
N GLY A 30 -4.07 -13.36 7.71
CA GLY A 30 -5.37 -12.77 8.05
C GLY A 30 -6.21 -13.75 8.82
N ARG A 31 -7.17 -13.21 9.56
CA ARG A 31 -8.14 -14.02 10.28
C ARG A 31 -9.49 -13.35 10.23
N SER A 32 -10.54 -14.16 10.24
CA SER A 32 -11.89 -13.63 10.32
C SER A 32 -12.24 -13.36 11.77
N CYS A 33 -13.00 -12.31 12.00
CA CYS A 33 -13.52 -12.01 13.32
C CYS A 33 -14.93 -11.47 13.15
N LYS A 34 -15.57 -11.18 14.30
CA LYS A 34 -16.99 -10.77 14.25
C LYS A 34 -17.21 -9.48 13.48
N THR A 35 -16.22 -8.59 13.47
CA THR A 35 -16.35 -7.31 12.82
C THR A 35 -15.74 -7.29 11.43
N GLY A 36 -15.31 -8.43 10.91
CA GLY A 36 -14.72 -8.50 9.58
C GLY A 36 -13.46 -9.32 9.58
N ALA A 37 -12.41 -8.83 8.94
CA ALA A 37 -11.14 -9.53 8.88
C ALA A 37 -10.05 -8.65 9.49
N LYS A 38 -9.02 -9.29 10.02
CA LYS A 38 -7.85 -8.59 10.55
C LYS A 38 -6.62 -9.10 9.83
N PHE A 39 -5.76 -8.19 9.46
CA PHE A 39 -4.56 -8.51 8.69
C PHE A 39 -3.32 -8.12 9.46
N VAL A 40 -2.25 -8.91 9.27
CA VAL A 40 -1.00 -8.68 9.94
C VAL A 40 0.13 -9.16 9.03
N THR A 41 1.28 -8.52 9.13
CA THR A 41 2.49 -9.02 8.52
C THR A 41 3.47 -9.34 9.63
N TRP A 42 4.21 -10.42 9.45
CA TRP A 42 5.26 -10.84 10.39
C TRP A 42 6.51 -11.17 9.61
N GLU A 43 7.62 -11.22 10.32
CA GLU A 43 8.85 -11.82 9.80
C GLU A 43 9.03 -13.18 10.42
N TRP A 44 9.48 -14.14 9.62
CA TRP A 44 9.77 -15.46 10.12
C TRP A 44 11.02 -15.42 10.99
N ASP A 45 11.02 -16.24 12.06
CA ASP A 45 12.24 -16.51 12.79
C ASP A 45 13.20 -17.27 11.88
N PHE A 46 14.47 -17.30 12.28
CA PHE A 46 15.51 -17.91 11.46
C PHE A 46 15.16 -19.33 11.06
N ASP A 47 14.59 -20.11 11.97
CA ASP A 47 14.27 -21.51 11.71
C ASP A 47 12.85 -21.69 11.20
N ARG A 48 12.10 -20.62 10.96
CA ARG A 48 10.72 -20.62 10.48
C ARG A 48 9.76 -21.38 11.41
N GLN A 49 10.12 -21.48 12.68
CA GLN A 49 9.24 -22.08 13.67
C GLN A 49 8.30 -21.08 14.29
N GLY A 50 8.65 -19.80 14.27
CA GLY A 50 7.83 -18.75 14.83
C GLY A 50 7.91 -17.50 14.00
N VAL A 51 7.20 -16.48 14.44
CA VAL A 51 7.17 -15.19 13.76
C VAL A 51 7.39 -14.08 14.78
N HIS A 52 7.84 -12.94 14.31
CA HIS A 52 8.09 -11.79 15.17
C HIS A 52 7.86 -10.50 14.39
N ALA A 53 7.98 -9.37 15.10
CA ALA A 53 7.91 -8.03 14.52
C ALA A 53 6.59 -7.81 13.76
N GLY A 54 5.47 -8.10 14.41
CA GLY A 54 4.15 -7.99 13.79
C GLY A 54 3.74 -6.55 13.53
N HIS A 55 3.20 -6.30 12.35
CA HIS A 55 2.54 -5.06 12.01
C HIS A 55 1.06 -5.36 11.78
N TYR A 56 0.20 -4.75 12.58
CA TYR A 56 -1.23 -5.08 12.58
C TYR A 56 -2.01 -3.99 11.88
N PHE A 57 -2.86 -4.38 10.94
CA PHE A 57 -3.54 -3.44 10.06
C PHE A 57 -5.05 -3.48 10.18
N MET A 58 -5.57 -4.22 11.14
CA MET A 58 -7.01 -4.38 11.31
C MET A 58 -7.64 -4.84 9.98
N GLU A 59 -8.60 -4.10 9.47
CA GLU A 59 -9.28 -4.47 8.24
C GLU A 59 -8.61 -3.91 6.98
N ASN A 60 -7.54 -3.20 7.12
CA ASN A 60 -6.91 -2.51 5.99
C ASN A 60 -6.01 -3.47 5.21
N TYR A 61 -6.61 -4.25 4.33
CA TYR A 61 -5.87 -5.25 3.55
C TYR A 61 -4.84 -4.59 2.63
N GLU A 62 -5.17 -3.44 2.02
CA GLU A 62 -4.24 -2.80 1.09
C GLU A 62 -2.96 -2.35 1.79
N ALA A 63 -3.09 -1.79 2.99
CA ALA A 63 -1.91 -1.40 3.75
C ALA A 63 -1.09 -2.62 4.17
N ALA A 64 -1.75 -3.71 4.57
CA ALA A 64 -1.04 -4.92 4.95
C ALA A 64 -0.30 -5.52 3.76
N LYS A 65 -0.94 -5.52 2.59
CA LYS A 65 -0.34 -6.05 1.38
C LYS A 65 0.90 -5.25 0.99
N GLN A 66 0.82 -3.93 1.08
CA GLN A 66 1.96 -3.09 0.76
C GLN A 66 3.10 -3.31 1.75
N ASP A 67 2.78 -3.39 3.04
CA ASP A 67 3.79 -3.64 4.06
C ASP A 67 4.47 -4.99 3.82
N PHE A 68 3.69 -6.01 3.48
CA PHE A 68 4.25 -7.31 3.15
C PHE A 68 5.21 -7.21 1.96
N ALA A 69 4.83 -6.50 0.91
CA ALA A 69 5.66 -6.38 -0.29
C ALA A 69 7.01 -5.73 0.04
N VAL A 70 6.99 -4.72 0.90
CA VAL A 70 8.22 -4.07 1.33
C VAL A 70 9.06 -5.02 2.18
N ARG A 71 8.45 -5.68 3.17
CA ARG A 71 9.19 -6.58 4.08
C ARG A 71 9.75 -7.79 3.35
N ALA A 72 9.03 -8.26 2.34
CA ALA A 72 9.49 -9.40 1.55
C ALA A 72 10.55 -9.03 0.52
N GLY A 73 10.84 -7.75 0.37
CA GLY A 73 11.82 -7.31 -0.59
C GLY A 73 11.31 -7.22 -2.01
N LEU A 74 10.00 -7.31 -2.20
CA LEU A 74 9.40 -7.23 -3.53
C LEU A 74 9.34 -5.80 -4.05
N VAL A 75 9.24 -4.83 -3.13
CA VAL A 75 9.17 -3.41 -3.47
C VAL A 75 10.11 -2.66 -2.53
N GLU A 76 10.85 -1.71 -3.07
CA GLU A 76 11.71 -0.86 -2.25
C GLU A 76 10.89 0.28 -1.66
N SER A 77 10.99 0.46 -0.34
CA SER A 77 10.20 1.51 0.32
C SER A 77 10.54 2.90 -0.20
N GLN A 78 11.78 3.11 -0.66
CA GLN A 78 12.18 4.41 -1.20
C GLN A 78 11.43 4.77 -2.47
N ARG A 79 10.79 3.83 -3.11
CA ARG A 79 10.02 4.09 -4.32
C ARG A 79 8.54 4.32 -4.05
N LEU A 80 8.15 4.32 -2.76
CA LEU A 80 6.77 4.54 -2.37
C LEU A 80 6.61 5.94 -1.82
N PHE A 81 5.56 6.61 -2.25
CA PHE A 81 5.25 7.96 -1.80
C PHE A 81 3.89 7.96 -1.14
N SER A 82 3.75 8.76 -0.07
CA SER A 82 2.45 8.95 0.57
C SER A 82 1.51 9.71 -0.36
N ASP A 83 0.21 9.66 -0.05
CA ASP A 83 -0.76 10.42 -0.83
C ASP A 83 -0.44 11.92 -0.81
N GLU A 84 0.02 12.42 0.34
CA GLU A 84 0.41 13.83 0.43
C GLU A 84 1.61 14.13 -0.47
N GLN A 85 2.59 13.24 -0.48
CA GLN A 85 3.75 13.43 -1.34
C GLN A 85 3.38 13.36 -2.80
N ILE A 86 2.47 12.44 -3.15
CA ILE A 86 2.01 12.31 -4.53
C ILE A 86 1.29 13.58 -4.96
N ALA A 87 0.49 14.18 -4.07
CA ALA A 87 -0.20 15.42 -4.39
C ALA A 87 0.79 16.55 -4.65
N VAL A 88 1.87 16.62 -3.86
CA VAL A 88 2.92 17.62 -4.09
C VAL A 88 3.59 17.40 -5.44
N ILE A 89 3.88 16.16 -5.78
CA ILE A 89 4.49 15.85 -7.07
C ILE A 89 3.56 16.22 -8.21
N LYS A 90 2.26 15.95 -8.06
CA LYS A 90 1.28 16.30 -9.07
C LYS A 90 1.26 17.82 -9.30
N ASN A 91 1.24 18.58 -8.21
CA ASN A 91 1.22 20.05 -8.33
C ASN A 91 2.50 20.55 -8.99
N ALA A 92 3.64 19.96 -8.65
CA ALA A 92 4.90 20.35 -9.28
C ALA A 92 4.91 20.05 -10.76
N CYS A 93 4.32 18.93 -11.18
CA CYS A 93 4.23 18.59 -12.60
C CYS A 93 3.33 19.57 -13.33
N GLU A 94 2.20 19.94 -12.74
CA GLU A 94 1.29 20.90 -13.35
C GLU A 94 1.95 22.25 -13.52
N PHE A 95 2.67 22.69 -12.49
CA PHE A 95 3.38 23.96 -12.54
C PHE A 95 4.42 23.94 -13.66
N ALA A 96 5.19 22.85 -13.76
CA ALA A 96 6.23 22.76 -14.78
C ALA A 96 5.66 22.75 -16.18
N LEU A 97 4.50 22.11 -16.38
CA LEU A 97 3.90 22.07 -17.70
C LEU A 97 3.30 23.40 -18.10
N GLU A 98 2.81 24.18 -17.12
CA GLU A 98 2.26 25.49 -17.42
C GLU A 98 3.35 26.50 -17.72
N ASP A 99 4.50 26.37 -17.09
CA ASP A 99 5.63 27.27 -17.27
C ASP A 99 6.71 26.56 -18.07
N ASP A 100 6.41 26.18 -19.29
CA ASP A 100 7.18 25.20 -20.01
C ASP A 100 8.28 25.76 -20.88
N ALA A 101 8.65 27.01 -20.67
CA ALA A 101 9.59 27.68 -21.56
C ALA A 101 10.93 26.95 -21.72
N THR A 102 11.32 26.16 -20.69
CA THR A 102 12.59 25.48 -20.70
C THR A 102 12.49 23.97 -20.87
N LEU A 103 11.28 23.44 -21.06
CA LEU A 103 11.12 22.00 -21.18
C LEU A 103 11.38 21.54 -22.62
N SER A 104 12.14 20.47 -22.76
CA SER A 104 12.23 19.80 -24.03
C SER A 104 10.98 18.99 -24.28
N TYR A 105 10.79 18.57 -25.54
CA TYR A 105 9.66 17.71 -25.88
C TYR A 105 9.66 16.41 -25.07
N ALA A 106 10.84 15.81 -24.92
CA ALA A 106 10.95 14.58 -24.17
C ALA A 106 10.57 14.77 -22.70
N GLU A 107 11.02 15.89 -22.11
CA GLU A 107 10.68 16.19 -20.72
C GLU A 107 9.19 16.42 -20.53
N GLU A 108 8.59 17.13 -21.47
CA GLU A 108 7.15 17.40 -21.41
C GLU A 108 6.37 16.09 -21.48
N LYS A 109 6.78 15.18 -22.35
CA LYS A 109 6.12 13.88 -22.45
C LYS A 109 6.23 13.09 -21.16
N GLN A 110 7.40 13.14 -20.52
CA GLN A 110 7.58 12.43 -19.26
C GLN A 110 6.69 13.02 -18.16
N LEU A 111 6.59 14.35 -18.11
CA LEU A 111 5.74 14.98 -17.12
C LEU A 111 4.28 14.60 -17.32
N GLN A 112 3.82 14.58 -18.57
CA GLN A 112 2.44 14.18 -18.86
C GLN A 112 2.19 12.73 -18.44
N SER A 113 3.16 11.86 -18.69
CA SER A 113 3.03 10.45 -18.32
C SER A 113 2.95 10.30 -16.80
N VAL A 114 3.77 11.05 -16.06
CA VAL A 114 3.74 11.03 -14.60
C VAL A 114 2.39 11.50 -14.08
N GLN A 115 1.85 12.58 -14.67
CA GLN A 115 0.55 13.08 -14.24
C GLN A 115 -0.54 12.04 -14.44
N GLU A 116 -0.52 11.34 -15.57
CA GLU A 116 -1.51 10.30 -15.82
C GLU A 116 -1.42 9.18 -14.78
N GLN A 117 -0.20 8.77 -14.45
CA GLN A 117 -0.04 7.74 -13.44
C GLN A 117 -0.54 8.20 -12.07
N ILE A 118 -0.25 9.45 -11.73
CA ILE A 118 -0.65 9.98 -10.43
C ILE A 118 -2.17 10.02 -10.31
N GLU A 119 -2.85 10.39 -11.38
CA GLU A 119 -4.32 10.44 -11.34
C GLU A 119 -4.92 9.07 -11.10
N LEU A 120 -4.26 8.02 -11.58
CA LEU A 120 -4.72 6.66 -11.30
C LEU A 120 -4.46 6.24 -9.87
N LEU A 121 -3.45 6.82 -9.22
CA LEU A 121 -3.08 6.43 -7.87
C LEU A 121 -3.89 7.16 -6.80
N LEU A 122 -4.31 8.37 -7.05
CA LEU A 122 -5.01 9.15 -6.03
C LEU A 122 -6.42 8.63 -5.83
N PRO A 123 -6.91 8.63 -4.58
CA PRO A 123 -8.26 8.16 -4.33
C PRO A 123 -9.29 9.04 -5.01
N GLN A 124 -10.30 8.42 -5.58
CA GLN A 124 -11.33 9.16 -6.28
C GLN A 124 -12.14 10.04 -5.34
N GLN A 125 -12.33 9.60 -4.12
CA GLN A 125 -13.12 10.37 -3.18
C GLN A 125 -12.49 11.72 -2.87
N THR A 126 -11.19 11.88 -3.01
CA THR A 126 -10.59 13.18 -2.78
C THR A 126 -10.99 14.18 -3.83
N GLN A 127 -11.40 13.72 -4.99
CA GLN A 127 -11.85 14.62 -6.05
C GLN A 127 -13.30 14.99 -5.89
N GLU A 128 -14.10 14.09 -5.35
CA GLU A 128 -15.51 14.29 -5.24
C GLU A 128 -15.90 15.15 -4.07
N GLN A 129 -15.17 15.05 -3.03
CA GLN A 129 -15.53 15.76 -1.84
C GLN A 129 -15.30 17.19 -1.93
N ARG A 130 -15.28 17.30 -2.54
CA ARG A 130 -15.38 18.48 -2.62
C ARG A 130 -16.59 19.02 -2.55
N PRO A 131 -16.96 18.25 -2.07
CA PRO A 131 -17.84 18.51 -2.07
C PRO A 131 -18.14 18.63 -1.69
N THR A 132 -18.22 18.59 -1.37
CA THR A 132 -18.75 18.80 -1.34
C THR A 132 -18.64 19.10 -1.00
N MET A 133 -18.56 19.26 -0.66
CA MET A 133 -18.71 19.72 -0.68
C MET A 133 -18.61 20.11 -0.68
N GLU A 134 -18.70 20.29 -0.58
CA GLU A 134 -18.93 20.78 -0.85
C GLU A 134 -18.89 20.96 -0.67
N GLN A 135 -19.04 21.01 -0.41
CA GLN A 135 -19.23 21.39 -0.49
C GLN A 135 -19.05 21.77 -0.21
N THR A 136 -19.15 22.01 0.19
CA THR A 136 -19.19 22.51 0.15
C THR A 136 -19.04 22.78 0.28
N MET A 137 -19.18 23.08 0.60
CA MET A 137 -19.25 23.50 0.35
C MET A 137 -19.36 23.63 0.20
#